data_65140eaf7587a639d128e6233e20cf7a
#
_entry.id   65140eaf7587a639d128e6233e20cf7a
#
_cell.length_a   1.000
_cell.length_b   1.000
_cell.length_c   1.000
_cell.angle_alpha   90.00
_cell.angle_beta   90.00
_cell.angle_gamma   90.00
#
_symmetry.space_group_name_H-M   'P 1'
#
loop_
_entity.id
_entity.type
_entity.pdbx_description
1 polymer ?
#
loop_
_entity_poly.entity_id
_entity_poly.type
_entity_poly.pdbx_seq_one_letter_code
_entity_poly.pdbx_strand_id
1 'polypeptide(L)'
;MKCVACHADGGKGGASPGAGPLVGGAPLTNGIDTLKTIGNYYAYATTVFDYIRRAMPFNTPRSLTDNEVYALTAYILSLNKLINDNDVMDAKTLPQVKMPNRDNYIIAYPDRI
;
A
#
# COMPACT_ATOMS: atom_id res chain seq x y z
N MET A 1 16.76 -2.74 -7.41
CA MET A 1 15.94 -2.92 -6.19
C MET A 1 15.19 -4.24 -6.24
N LYS A 2 15.04 -4.85 -5.09
CA LYS A 2 14.36 -6.14 -4.96
C LYS A 2 12.89 -6.11 -5.42
N CYS A 3 12.26 -4.95 -5.33
CA CYS A 3 10.83 -4.80 -5.64
C CYS A 3 10.56 -4.83 -7.13
N VAL A 4 11.42 -4.21 -7.92
CA VAL A 4 11.27 -4.08 -9.37
C VAL A 4 11.27 -5.43 -10.07
N ALA A 5 12.02 -6.40 -9.55
CA ALA A 5 12.08 -7.74 -10.14
C ALA A 5 10.70 -8.39 -10.24
N CYS A 6 9.79 -8.08 -9.32
CA CYS A 6 8.43 -8.63 -9.31
C CYS A 6 7.38 -7.60 -9.71
N HIS A 7 7.50 -6.38 -9.19
CA HIS A 7 6.47 -5.33 -9.36
C HIS A 7 6.71 -4.41 -10.56
N ALA A 8 7.77 -4.62 -11.31
CA ALA A 8 8.16 -3.85 -12.48
C ALA A 8 8.53 -2.40 -12.17
N ASP A 9 9.01 -1.71 -13.17
CA ASP A 9 9.42 -0.31 -13.08
C ASP A 9 8.24 0.56 -12.71
N GLY A 10 8.44 1.48 -11.77
CA GLY A 10 7.38 2.37 -11.32
C GLY A 10 6.24 1.67 -10.58
N GLY A 11 6.42 0.41 -10.19
CA GLY A 11 5.40 -0.33 -9.45
C GLY A 11 4.19 -0.73 -10.28
N LYS A 12 4.34 -0.84 -11.58
CA LYS A 12 3.21 -1.17 -12.49
C LYS A 12 2.69 -2.59 -12.32
N GLY A 13 3.49 -3.47 -11.76
CA GLY A 13 3.12 -4.87 -11.58
C GLY A 13 3.37 -5.73 -12.81
N GLY A 14 3.21 -7.01 -12.64
CA GLY A 14 3.20 -7.97 -13.75
C GLY A 14 4.56 -8.51 -14.18
N ALA A 15 5.66 -8.14 -13.52
CA ALA A 15 6.97 -8.73 -13.85
C ALA A 15 7.11 -10.16 -13.33
N SER A 16 6.33 -10.54 -12.32
CA SER A 16 6.22 -11.91 -11.84
C SER A 16 4.76 -12.25 -11.60
N PRO A 17 4.38 -13.55 -11.72
CA PRO A 17 3.02 -13.97 -11.42
C PRO A 17 2.65 -13.61 -9.97
N GLY A 18 1.46 -13.07 -9.78
CA GLY A 18 0.97 -12.68 -8.46
C GLY A 18 1.46 -11.34 -7.94
N ALA A 19 2.44 -10.73 -8.60
CA ALA A 19 2.92 -9.40 -8.22
C ALA A 19 2.08 -8.34 -8.94
N GLY A 20 1.00 -7.92 -8.29
CA GLY A 20 0.09 -6.93 -8.85
C GLY A 20 0.65 -5.52 -8.82
N PRO A 21 -0.07 -4.57 -9.39
CA PRO A 21 0.37 -3.17 -9.43
C PRO A 21 0.35 -2.56 -8.02
N LEU A 22 1.37 -1.77 -7.73
CA LEU A 22 1.47 -0.99 -6.50
C LEU A 22 0.97 0.44 -6.69
N VAL A 23 0.70 0.83 -7.94
CA VAL A 23 0.37 2.20 -8.31
C VAL A 23 -0.84 2.17 -9.23
N GLY A 24 -1.69 3.20 -9.09
CA GLY A 24 -2.83 3.39 -9.97
C GLY A 24 -4.08 2.73 -9.47
N GLY A 25 -4.95 2.40 -10.39
CA GLY A 25 -6.28 1.87 -10.09
C GLY A 25 -7.35 2.95 -10.14
N ALA A 26 -8.48 2.62 -10.73
CA ALA A 26 -9.65 3.51 -10.78
C ALA A 26 -10.31 3.59 -9.40
N PRO A 27 -11.09 4.64 -9.11
CA PRO A 27 -11.90 4.67 -7.90
C PRO A 27 -12.78 3.43 -7.80
N LEU A 28 -12.95 2.91 -6.59
CA LEU A 28 -13.78 1.74 -6.37
C LEU A 28 -15.24 2.05 -6.68
N THR A 29 -15.92 1.06 -7.25
CA THR A 29 -17.36 1.09 -7.50
C THR A 29 -18.05 0.08 -6.60
N ASN A 30 -19.38 0.02 -6.67
CA ASN A 30 -20.15 -1.00 -5.95
C ASN A 30 -19.99 -2.41 -6.56
N GLY A 31 -19.42 -2.51 -7.75
CA GLY A 31 -19.18 -3.78 -8.42
C GLY A 31 -17.91 -4.46 -7.93
N ILE A 32 -17.77 -5.72 -8.31
CA ILE A 32 -16.60 -6.51 -7.97
C ILE A 32 -15.49 -6.45 -9.03
N ASP A 33 -15.73 -5.74 -10.12
CA ASP A 33 -14.85 -5.77 -11.29
C ASP A 33 -13.68 -4.81 -11.20
N THR A 34 -13.74 -3.82 -10.31
CA THR A 34 -12.67 -2.85 -10.18
C THR A 34 -11.45 -3.50 -9.56
N LEU A 35 -10.31 -3.37 -10.23
CA LEU A 35 -9.04 -3.87 -9.68
C LEU A 35 -8.72 -3.14 -8.37
N LYS A 36 -8.50 -3.91 -7.32
CA LYS A 36 -8.15 -3.38 -6.00
C LYS A 36 -6.65 -3.20 -5.91
N THR A 37 -6.22 -1.98 -5.58
CA THR A 37 -4.81 -1.63 -5.42
C THR A 37 -4.61 -0.98 -4.06
N ILE A 38 -3.36 -0.72 -3.71
CA ILE A 38 -3.04 -0.02 -2.47
C ILE A 38 -3.77 1.33 -2.39
N GLY A 39 -3.74 2.09 -3.50
CA GLY A 39 -4.29 3.45 -3.51
C GLY A 39 -5.80 3.52 -3.42
N ASN A 40 -6.51 2.61 -4.07
CA ASN A 40 -7.97 2.67 -4.11
C ASN A 40 -8.67 1.81 -3.08
N TYR A 41 -8.00 0.79 -2.51
CA TYR A 41 -8.65 -0.19 -1.65
C TYR A 41 -8.25 -0.09 -0.17
N TYR A 42 -6.97 0.11 0.14
CA TYR A 42 -6.51 0.08 1.51
C TYR A 42 -7.10 1.23 2.33
N ALA A 43 -7.65 0.91 3.50
CA ALA A 43 -8.27 1.90 4.37
C ALA A 43 -7.24 2.73 5.12
N TYR A 44 -6.08 2.17 5.41
CA TYR A 44 -5.05 2.80 6.25
C TYR A 44 -3.69 2.72 5.59
N ALA A 45 -2.95 3.83 5.64
CA ALA A 45 -1.56 3.85 5.19
C ALA A 45 -0.67 2.95 6.05
N THR A 46 -1.01 2.79 7.32
CA THR A 46 -0.29 1.88 8.22
C THR A 46 -0.40 0.41 7.80
N THR A 47 -1.46 0.05 7.10
CA THR A 47 -1.60 -1.30 6.55
C THR A 47 -0.58 -1.57 5.46
N VAL A 48 -0.27 -0.57 4.64
CA VAL A 48 0.80 -0.67 3.63
C VAL A 48 2.13 -0.94 4.30
N PHE A 49 2.45 -0.16 5.33
CA PHE A 49 3.68 -0.34 6.11
C PHE A 49 3.77 -1.75 6.68
N ASP A 50 2.71 -2.19 7.34
CA ASP A 50 2.67 -3.48 8.01
C ASP A 50 2.86 -4.64 7.03
N TYR A 51 2.20 -4.56 5.88
CA TYR A 51 2.32 -5.59 4.85
C TYR A 51 3.75 -5.67 4.30
N ILE A 52 4.36 -4.54 4.00
CA ILE A 52 5.74 -4.51 3.51
C ILE A 52 6.67 -5.09 4.56
N ARG A 53 6.51 -4.68 5.80
CA ARG A 53 7.38 -5.12 6.89
C ARG A 53 7.32 -6.63 7.10
N ARG A 54 6.13 -7.21 7.06
CA ARG A 54 5.93 -8.63 7.39
C ARG A 54 6.12 -9.57 6.21
N ALA A 55 5.75 -9.14 5.01
CA ALA A 55 5.61 -10.04 3.87
C ALA A 55 6.53 -9.74 2.69
N MET A 56 7.08 -8.54 2.60
CA MET A 56 7.89 -8.15 1.47
C MET A 56 9.34 -7.89 1.86
N PRO A 57 10.32 -8.22 1.02
CA PRO A 57 10.21 -8.95 -0.25
C PRO A 57 9.69 -10.37 -0.05
N PHE A 58 8.89 -10.84 -1.01
CA PHE A 58 8.19 -12.12 -0.86
C PHE A 58 9.11 -13.31 -0.58
N ASN A 59 10.28 -13.33 -1.23
CA ASN A 59 11.26 -14.42 -1.06
C ASN A 59 12.20 -14.21 0.14
N THR A 60 12.20 -13.04 0.75
CA THR A 60 13.02 -12.74 1.95
C THR A 60 12.22 -11.87 2.92
N PRO A 61 11.08 -12.36 3.44
CA PRO A 61 10.25 -11.56 4.33
C PRO A 61 11.02 -11.12 5.57
N ARG A 62 10.68 -9.96 6.09
CA ARG A 62 11.28 -9.35 7.30
C ARG A 62 12.77 -9.03 7.16
N SER A 63 13.26 -8.88 5.92
CA SER A 63 14.66 -8.56 5.68
C SER A 63 14.96 -7.06 5.64
N LEU A 64 13.93 -6.22 5.68
CA LEU A 64 14.08 -4.77 5.61
C LEU A 64 14.13 -4.17 7.02
N THR A 65 14.92 -3.09 7.17
CA THR A 65 14.90 -2.30 8.39
C THR A 65 13.62 -1.46 8.46
N ASP A 66 13.27 -0.98 9.64
CA ASP A 66 12.10 -0.12 9.80
C ASP A 66 12.21 1.15 8.95
N ASN A 67 13.40 1.76 8.89
CA ASN A 67 13.61 2.94 8.05
C ASN A 67 13.41 2.65 6.57
N GLU A 68 13.85 1.48 6.11
CA GLU A 68 13.63 1.06 4.74
C GLU A 68 12.14 0.87 4.45
N VAL A 69 11.39 0.29 5.41
CA VAL A 69 9.95 0.10 5.26
C VAL A 69 9.23 1.44 5.22
N TYR A 70 9.60 2.40 6.07
CA TYR A 70 9.04 3.75 6.01
C TYR A 70 9.34 4.42 4.67
N ALA A 71 10.56 4.30 4.19
CA ALA A 71 10.95 4.90 2.91
C ALA A 71 10.16 4.30 1.74
N LEU A 72 9.99 2.99 1.71
CA LEU A 72 9.22 2.32 0.67
C LEU A 72 7.74 2.69 0.75
N THR A 73 7.18 2.74 1.95
CA THR A 73 5.79 3.14 2.16
C THR A 73 5.57 4.57 1.66
N ALA A 74 6.45 5.49 2.03
CA ALA A 74 6.37 6.87 1.58
C ALA A 74 6.45 6.96 0.05
N TYR A 75 7.35 6.22 -0.55
CA TYR A 75 7.52 6.21 -1.99
C TYR A 75 6.26 5.72 -2.71
N ILE A 76 5.68 4.61 -2.25
CA ILE A 76 4.45 4.06 -2.83
C ILE A 76 3.29 5.05 -2.68
N LEU A 77 3.16 5.66 -1.51
CA LEU A 77 2.11 6.66 -1.29
C LEU A 77 2.30 7.87 -2.22
N SER A 78 3.54 8.33 -2.41
CA SER A 78 3.80 9.45 -3.32
C SER A 78 3.53 9.10 -4.77
N LEU A 79 3.87 7.89 -5.20
CA LEU A 79 3.57 7.43 -6.55
C LEU A 79 2.06 7.39 -6.81
N ASN A 80 1.26 7.12 -5.79
CA ASN A 80 -0.19 7.14 -5.86
C ASN A 80 -0.79 8.53 -5.59
N LYS A 81 0.04 9.53 -5.41
CA LYS A 81 -0.34 10.93 -5.16
C LYS A 81 -1.18 11.10 -3.89
N LEU A 82 -0.94 10.27 -2.90
CA LEU A 82 -1.64 10.32 -1.62
C LEU A 82 -0.91 11.19 -0.60
N ILE A 83 0.36 11.45 -0.83
CA ILE A 83 1.18 12.41 -0.08
C ILE A 83 2.00 13.23 -1.07
N ASN A 84 2.56 14.34 -0.61
CA ASN A 84 3.49 15.15 -1.39
C ASN A 84 4.89 14.54 -1.36
N ASP A 85 5.69 14.82 -2.39
CA ASP A 85 7.05 14.27 -2.49
C ASP A 85 7.96 14.70 -1.33
N ASN A 86 7.63 15.81 -0.68
CA ASN A 86 8.41 16.34 0.44
C ASN A 86 7.90 15.90 1.81
N ASP A 87 6.80 15.17 1.86
CA ASP A 87 6.26 14.69 3.13
C ASP A 87 7.14 13.60 3.73
N VAL A 88 7.34 13.68 5.04
CA VAL A 88 8.11 12.68 5.78
C VAL A 88 7.16 11.72 6.46
N MET A 89 7.38 10.42 6.24
CA MET A 89 6.58 9.37 6.86
C MET A 89 7.34 8.75 8.03
N ASP A 90 6.73 8.80 9.20
CA ASP A 90 7.24 8.18 10.43
C ASP A 90 6.06 7.69 11.28
N ALA A 91 6.34 7.29 12.50
CA ALA A 91 5.30 6.74 13.39
C ALA A 91 4.19 7.75 13.71
N LYS A 92 4.47 9.04 13.60
CA LYS A 92 3.49 10.10 13.88
C LYS A 92 2.70 10.52 12.65
N THR A 93 3.37 10.62 11.50
CA THR A 93 2.77 11.17 10.29
C THR A 93 2.05 10.12 9.46
N LEU A 94 2.55 8.88 9.44
CA LEU A 94 1.95 7.84 8.63
C LEU A 94 0.48 7.57 8.96
N PRO A 95 0.07 7.49 10.24
CA PRO A 95 -1.34 7.28 10.57
C PRO A 95 -2.26 8.43 10.16
N GLN A 96 -1.71 9.61 9.88
CA GLN A 96 -2.49 10.78 9.50
C GLN A 96 -2.83 10.82 8.01
N VAL A 97 -2.22 9.96 7.20
CA VAL A 97 -2.53 9.91 5.77
C VAL A 97 -3.94 9.38 5.58
N LYS A 98 -4.79 10.17 4.91
CA LYS A 98 -6.15 9.76 4.63
C LYS A 98 -6.22 9.03 3.29
N MET A 99 -6.49 7.74 3.37
CA MET A 99 -6.62 6.91 2.17
C MET A 99 -7.99 7.11 1.51
N PRO A 100 -8.09 7.03 0.17
CA PRO A 100 -9.36 7.23 -0.54
C PRO A 100 -10.49 6.33 -0.06
N ASN A 101 -10.18 5.10 0.35
CA ASN A 101 -11.18 4.13 0.77
C ASN A 101 -11.41 4.09 2.29
N ARG A 102 -10.89 5.09 3.02
CA ARG A 102 -10.88 5.11 4.49
C ARG A 102 -12.26 4.97 5.10
N ASP A 103 -13.24 5.65 4.52
CA ASP A 103 -14.59 5.75 5.08
C ASP A 103 -15.61 4.84 4.40
N ASN A 104 -15.17 3.97 3.49
CA ASN A 104 -16.07 3.12 2.71
C ASN A 104 -16.23 1.72 3.29
N TYR A 105 -15.53 1.41 4.37
CA TYR A 105 -15.63 0.10 4.99
C TYR A 105 -16.87 0.01 5.87
N ILE A 106 -17.57 -1.13 5.79
CA ILE A 106 -18.72 -1.43 6.62
C ILE A 106 -18.28 -2.43 7.69
N ILE A 107 -18.56 -2.11 8.94
CA ILE A 107 -18.30 -3.02 10.06
C ILE A 107 -19.38 -4.08 10.06
N ALA A 108 -19.05 -5.28 9.63
CA ALA A 108 -20.01 -6.37 9.51
C ALA A 108 -20.41 -6.97 10.87
N TYR A 109 -19.50 -6.87 11.84
CA TYR A 109 -19.72 -7.39 13.18
C TYR A 109 -19.42 -6.31 14.20
N PRO A 110 -20.37 -5.36 14.40
CA PRO A 110 -20.12 -4.21 15.26
C PRO A 110 -20.03 -4.55 16.75
N ASP A 111 -20.63 -5.64 17.15
CA ASP A 111 -20.63 -6.04 18.55
C ASP A 111 -19.28 -6.65 18.94
N ARG A 112 -18.89 -6.43 20.17
CA ARG A 112 -17.68 -7.03 20.72
C ARG A 112 -17.87 -8.52 20.90
N ILE A 113 -16.82 -9.23 20.61
CA ILE A 113 -16.77 -10.66 20.86
C ILE A 113 -16.01 -10.91 22.14
#